data_79089490b0252aa01083aa5c8e0a2e65
#
_entry.id   79089490b0252aa01083aa5c8e0a2e65
#
_cell.length_a   1.000
_cell.length_b   1.000
_cell.length_c   1.000
_cell.angle_alpha   90.00
_cell.angle_beta   90.00
_cell.angle_gamma   90.00
#
_symmetry.space_group_name_H-M   'P 1'
#
loop_
_entity.id
_entity.type
_entity.pdbx_description
1 polymer ?
#
loop_
_entity_poly.entity_id
_entity_poly.type
_entity_poly.pdbx_seq_one_letter_code
_entity_poly.pdbx_strand_id
1 'polypeptide(L)'
;MEKRRYKNTALEVSLLGLGCMRLPKVGPDTEEIDKARAQEIVDYAYSHGVNYFDTAYMYHGGASEPFIGPALKKYPRESYCLASKMPVWMCKDEAEVERVFNEQLAKCQVDYFDFYLCHSLNKDHFERLEKLHVYDFLQRMKKEGKIRRLGFSFHDKPEVLR
;
A
#
# COMPACT_ATOMS: atom_id res chain seq x y z
N MET A 1 -21.65 3.09 3.66
CA MET A 1 -20.67 3.71 2.73
C MET A 1 -21.03 3.35 1.31
N GLU A 2 -21.10 4.33 0.41
CA GLU A 2 -21.28 4.07 -1.03
C GLU A 2 -20.06 3.36 -1.61
N LYS A 3 -20.29 2.38 -2.49
CA LYS A 3 -19.24 1.62 -3.18
C LYS A 3 -19.41 1.77 -4.68
N ARG A 4 -18.31 1.68 -5.41
CA ARG A 4 -18.28 1.62 -6.86
C ARG A 4 -17.54 0.41 -7.36
N ARG A 5 -18.05 -0.13 -8.45
CA ARG A 5 -17.38 -1.22 -9.14
C ARG A 5 -16.04 -0.75 -9.73
N TYR A 6 -14.97 -1.48 -9.41
CA TYR A 6 -13.66 -1.19 -9.97
C TYR A 6 -13.59 -1.69 -11.42
N LYS A 7 -13.61 -0.75 -12.37
CA LYS A 7 -13.58 -1.07 -13.81
C LYS A 7 -14.66 -2.11 -14.17
N ASN A 8 -14.32 -3.05 -15.06
CA ASN A 8 -15.21 -4.15 -15.49
C ASN A 8 -14.98 -5.42 -14.65
N THR A 9 -14.74 -5.30 -13.35
CA THR A 9 -14.54 -6.42 -12.43
C THR A 9 -15.72 -6.55 -11.46
N ALA A 10 -15.82 -7.68 -10.75
CA ALA A 10 -16.80 -7.85 -9.66
C ALA A 10 -16.41 -7.12 -8.36
N LEU A 11 -15.20 -6.55 -8.29
CA LEU A 11 -14.73 -5.86 -7.09
C LEU A 11 -15.49 -4.53 -6.90
N GLU A 12 -16.10 -4.37 -5.73
CA GLU A 12 -16.67 -3.11 -5.27
C GLU A 12 -15.77 -2.47 -4.22
N VAL A 13 -15.38 -1.21 -4.47
CA VAL A 13 -14.50 -0.44 -3.58
C VAL A 13 -15.29 0.75 -3.03
N SER A 14 -15.15 1.02 -1.74
CA SER A 14 -15.74 2.18 -1.08
C SER A 14 -15.21 3.48 -1.69
N LEU A 15 -16.05 4.51 -1.82
CA LEU A 15 -15.63 5.82 -2.34
C LEU A 15 -14.59 6.50 -1.45
N LEU A 16 -14.63 6.22 -0.15
CA LEU A 16 -13.63 6.66 0.81
C LEU A 16 -12.71 5.50 1.14
N GLY A 17 -11.39 5.71 1.07
CA GLY A 17 -10.37 4.83 1.59
C GLY A 17 -9.74 5.37 2.86
N LEU A 18 -9.20 4.50 3.71
CA LEU A 18 -8.40 4.88 4.86
C LEU A 18 -6.91 4.87 4.49
N GLY A 19 -6.29 6.07 4.45
CA GLY A 19 -4.85 6.22 4.29
C GLY A 19 -4.11 6.15 5.62
N CYS A 20 -3.10 5.29 5.72
CA CYS A 20 -2.34 5.04 6.93
C CYS A 20 -1.08 5.92 7.08
N MET A 21 -0.94 6.96 6.25
CA MET A 21 0.19 7.89 6.32
C MET A 21 0.13 8.80 7.56
N ARG A 22 -1.07 9.07 8.08
CA ARG A 22 -1.30 10.00 9.19
C ARG A 22 -2.18 9.37 10.27
N LEU A 23 -1.82 8.17 10.68
CA LEU A 23 -2.43 7.54 11.86
C LEU A 23 -2.10 8.35 13.12
N PRO A 24 -2.93 8.27 14.19
CA PRO A 24 -2.63 8.91 15.46
C PRO A 24 -1.25 8.51 15.99
N LYS A 25 -0.53 9.49 16.52
CA LYS A 25 0.79 9.29 17.14
C LYS A 25 0.69 9.46 18.64
N VAL A 26 1.59 8.82 19.40
CA VAL A 26 1.64 8.93 20.88
C VAL A 26 2.04 10.33 21.34
N GLY A 27 2.63 11.14 20.45
CA GLY A 27 3.02 12.52 20.71
C GLY A 27 3.35 13.28 19.43
N PRO A 28 3.46 14.62 19.47
CA PRO A 28 3.68 15.45 18.29
C PRO A 28 5.05 15.20 17.62
N ASP A 29 6.07 14.90 18.42
CA ASP A 29 7.47 14.83 17.97
C ASP A 29 7.96 13.38 17.72
N THR A 30 7.05 12.44 17.53
CA THR A 30 7.38 11.02 17.27
C THR A 30 6.68 10.51 16.03
N GLU A 31 7.25 9.48 15.41
CA GLU A 31 6.58 8.68 14.36
C GLU A 31 5.86 7.45 14.95
N GLU A 32 5.95 7.23 16.26
CA GLU A 32 5.32 6.11 16.93
C GLU A 32 3.79 6.21 16.87
N ILE A 33 3.16 5.16 16.38
CA ILE A 33 1.70 5.07 16.24
C ILE A 33 1.07 4.82 17.62
N ASP A 34 0.09 5.63 18.00
CA ASP A 34 -0.86 5.30 19.06
C ASP A 34 -1.76 4.16 18.57
N LYS A 35 -1.30 2.93 18.82
CA LYS A 35 -1.94 1.72 18.30
C LYS A 35 -3.40 1.57 18.76
N ALA A 36 -3.72 2.02 19.98
CA ALA A 36 -5.08 1.91 20.51
C ALA A 36 -6.03 2.82 19.73
N ARG A 37 -5.70 4.10 19.61
CA ARG A 37 -6.51 5.05 18.82
C ARG A 37 -6.52 4.74 17.33
N ALA A 38 -5.39 4.29 16.78
CA ALA A 38 -5.32 3.90 15.37
C ALA A 38 -6.20 2.68 15.10
N GLN A 39 -6.26 1.69 16.01
CA GLN A 39 -7.14 0.54 15.90
C GLN A 39 -8.62 0.96 15.95
N GLU A 40 -8.99 1.87 16.85
CA GLU A 40 -10.36 2.40 16.90
C GLU A 40 -10.77 3.04 15.56
N ILE A 41 -9.87 3.79 14.92
CA ILE A 41 -10.12 4.40 13.60
C ILE A 41 -10.29 3.34 12.51
N VAL A 42 -9.44 2.32 12.49
CA VAL A 42 -9.56 1.19 11.54
C VAL A 42 -10.90 0.49 11.72
N ASP A 43 -11.27 0.20 12.95
CA ASP A 43 -12.53 -0.48 13.29
C ASP A 43 -13.75 0.36 12.93
N TYR A 44 -13.70 1.63 13.22
CA TYR A 44 -14.76 2.57 12.86
C TYR A 44 -14.91 2.65 11.34
N ALA A 45 -13.82 2.83 10.61
CA ALA A 45 -13.84 2.90 9.16
C ALA A 45 -14.42 1.61 8.55
N TYR A 46 -13.93 0.45 8.98
CA TYR A 46 -14.40 -0.84 8.49
C TYR A 46 -15.89 -1.06 8.78
N SER A 47 -16.33 -0.83 10.01
CA SER A 47 -17.74 -1.02 10.41
C SER A 47 -18.71 -0.07 9.68
N HIS A 48 -18.21 1.06 9.18
CA HIS A 48 -18.99 2.00 8.36
C HIS A 48 -18.84 1.75 6.85
N GLY A 49 -18.25 0.61 6.46
CA GLY A 49 -18.21 0.11 5.10
C GLY A 49 -17.04 0.60 4.26
N VAL A 50 -16.01 1.21 4.87
CA VAL A 50 -14.72 1.43 4.20
C VAL A 50 -14.06 0.07 4.01
N ASN A 51 -13.68 -0.23 2.77
CA ASN A 51 -13.01 -1.49 2.43
C ASN A 51 -11.72 -1.30 1.62
N TYR A 52 -11.15 -0.10 1.60
CA TYR A 52 -9.87 0.19 0.97
C TYR A 52 -8.94 0.82 2.00
N PHE A 53 -7.81 0.16 2.27
CA PHE A 53 -6.80 0.59 3.24
C PHE A 53 -5.47 0.76 2.50
N ASP A 54 -4.86 1.94 2.65
CA ASP A 54 -3.66 2.33 1.92
C ASP A 54 -2.50 2.58 2.88
N THR A 55 -1.42 1.86 2.68
CA THR A 55 -0.17 2.02 3.44
C THR A 55 1.02 2.18 2.51
N ALA A 56 2.21 2.34 3.05
CA ALA A 56 3.49 2.30 2.33
C ALA A 56 4.65 1.97 3.28
N TYR A 57 5.75 1.51 2.69
CA TYR A 57 6.95 1.05 3.38
C TYR A 57 7.50 2.03 4.42
N MET A 58 7.49 3.35 4.11
CA MET A 58 8.09 4.38 4.97
C MET A 58 7.09 5.10 5.89
N TYR A 59 5.79 4.83 5.80
CA TYR A 59 4.82 5.55 6.61
C TYR A 59 5.08 5.30 8.09
N HIS A 60 5.08 6.37 8.90
CA HIS A 60 5.44 6.33 10.32
C HIS A 60 6.82 5.70 10.58
N GLY A 61 7.85 6.12 9.82
CA GLY A 61 9.18 5.56 9.96
C GLY A 61 9.27 4.05 9.69
N GLY A 62 8.32 3.48 8.93
CA GLY A 62 8.21 2.05 8.65
C GLY A 62 7.27 1.28 9.59
N ALA A 63 6.61 1.96 10.55
CA ALA A 63 5.71 1.31 11.51
C ALA A 63 4.29 1.07 10.98
N SER A 64 3.91 1.69 9.85
CA SER A 64 2.54 1.61 9.34
C SER A 64 2.17 0.21 8.84
N GLU A 65 3.03 -0.45 8.09
CA GLU A 65 2.78 -1.82 7.59
C GLU A 65 2.68 -2.86 8.73
N PRO A 66 3.61 -2.88 9.71
CA PRO A 66 3.51 -3.76 10.87
C PRO A 66 2.30 -3.49 11.76
N PHE A 67 1.69 -2.32 11.66
CA PHE A 67 0.47 -1.99 12.36
C PHE A 67 -0.78 -2.42 11.59
N ILE A 68 -0.94 -1.97 10.33
CA ILE A 68 -2.20 -2.13 9.60
C ILE A 68 -2.51 -3.59 9.25
N GLY A 69 -1.48 -4.40 8.95
CA GLY A 69 -1.67 -5.80 8.68
C GLY A 69 -2.33 -6.54 9.85
N PRO A 70 -1.72 -6.57 11.04
CA PRO A 70 -2.34 -7.13 12.24
C PRO A 70 -3.69 -6.49 12.61
N ALA A 71 -3.84 -5.17 12.45
CA ALA A 71 -5.08 -4.45 12.76
C ALA A 71 -6.27 -4.95 11.92
N LEU A 72 -6.02 -5.33 10.66
CA LEU A 72 -7.05 -5.85 9.74
C LEU A 72 -7.26 -7.36 9.86
N LYS A 73 -6.37 -8.10 10.52
CA LYS A 73 -6.40 -9.59 10.56
C LYS A 73 -7.65 -10.16 11.22
N LYS A 74 -8.33 -9.39 12.06
CA LYS A 74 -9.60 -9.80 12.69
C LYS A 74 -10.80 -9.79 11.74
N TYR A 75 -10.64 -9.21 10.55
CA TYR A 75 -11.66 -9.18 9.51
C TYR A 75 -11.38 -10.22 8.42
N PRO A 76 -12.41 -10.78 7.75
CA PRO A 76 -12.19 -11.67 6.61
C PRO A 76 -11.32 -11.00 5.54
N ARG A 77 -10.25 -11.69 5.11
CA ARG A 77 -9.26 -11.12 4.18
C ARG A 77 -9.86 -10.61 2.87
N GLU A 78 -10.88 -11.28 2.37
CA GLU A 78 -11.61 -10.94 1.13
C GLU A 78 -12.59 -9.78 1.29
N SER A 79 -12.84 -9.32 2.52
CA SER A 79 -13.79 -8.23 2.79
C SER A 79 -13.19 -6.84 2.62
N TYR A 80 -11.87 -6.74 2.48
CA TYR A 80 -11.16 -5.49 2.30
C TYR A 80 -10.05 -5.58 1.25
N CYS A 81 -9.68 -4.42 0.71
CA CYS A 81 -8.52 -4.24 -0.15
C CYS A 81 -7.39 -3.61 0.67
N LEU A 82 -6.22 -4.23 0.64
CA LEU A 82 -4.99 -3.66 1.18
C LEU A 82 -4.08 -3.22 0.03
N ALA A 83 -3.66 -1.96 0.09
CA ALA A 83 -2.72 -1.36 -0.85
C ALA A 83 -1.40 -1.03 -0.16
N SER A 84 -0.27 -1.40 -0.78
CA SER A 84 1.06 -0.89 -0.42
C SER A 84 1.84 -0.47 -1.67
N LYS A 85 3.07 0.01 -1.50
CA LYS A 85 3.80 0.69 -2.55
C LYS A 85 5.28 0.36 -2.53
N MET A 86 5.89 0.19 -3.72
CA MET A 86 7.33 -0.02 -3.91
C MET A 86 8.10 1.30 -3.83
N PRO A 87 8.93 1.52 -2.81
CA PRO A 87 9.76 2.71 -2.68
C PRO A 87 11.04 2.56 -3.51
N VAL A 88 10.93 2.70 -4.83
CA VAL A 88 12.02 2.41 -5.78
C VAL A 88 13.33 3.17 -5.49
N TRP A 89 13.23 4.37 -4.92
CA TRP A 89 14.40 5.18 -4.56
C TRP A 89 15.24 4.59 -3.41
N MET A 90 14.68 3.65 -2.66
CA MET A 90 15.38 2.95 -1.57
C MET A 90 16.09 1.69 -2.04
N CYS A 91 15.77 1.17 -3.22
CA CYS A 91 16.35 -0.06 -3.74
C CYS A 91 17.64 0.25 -4.51
N LYS A 92 18.74 -0.43 -4.24
CA LYS A 92 20.03 -0.25 -4.93
C LYS A 92 20.12 -1.12 -6.18
N ASP A 93 19.52 -2.30 -6.13
CA ASP A 93 19.54 -3.32 -7.18
C ASP A 93 18.24 -4.13 -7.19
N GLU A 94 18.13 -5.06 -8.12
CA GLU A 94 16.92 -5.91 -8.29
C GLU A 94 16.70 -6.83 -7.09
N ALA A 95 17.77 -7.29 -6.42
CA ALA A 95 17.64 -8.13 -5.23
C ALA A 95 16.99 -7.36 -4.06
N GLU A 96 17.29 -6.06 -3.94
CA GLU A 96 16.62 -5.22 -2.95
C GLU A 96 15.15 -4.95 -3.30
N VAL A 97 14.78 -4.86 -4.57
CA VAL A 97 13.38 -4.78 -4.98
C VAL A 97 12.60 -6.00 -4.49
N GLU A 98 13.13 -7.19 -4.74
CA GLU A 98 12.50 -8.43 -4.29
C GLU A 98 12.46 -8.54 -2.76
N ARG A 99 13.57 -8.20 -2.08
CA ARG A 99 13.65 -8.17 -0.61
C ARG A 99 12.60 -7.24 0.01
N VAL A 100 12.50 -6.02 -0.48
CA VAL A 100 11.53 -5.01 0.01
C VAL A 100 10.11 -5.51 -0.17
N PHE A 101 9.76 -6.05 -1.33
CA PHE A 101 8.44 -6.59 -1.59
C PHE A 101 8.06 -7.72 -0.62
N ASN A 102 8.97 -8.69 -0.44
CA ASN A 102 8.75 -9.81 0.48
C ASN A 102 8.67 -9.35 1.94
N GLU A 103 9.49 -8.38 2.34
CA GLU A 103 9.43 -7.76 3.66
C GLU A 103 8.08 -7.07 3.91
N GLN A 104 7.50 -6.38 2.92
CA GLN A 104 6.20 -5.74 3.03
C GLN A 104 5.06 -6.77 3.22
N LEU A 105 5.09 -7.88 2.49
CA LEU A 105 4.15 -8.98 2.71
C LEU A 105 4.24 -9.51 4.14
N ALA A 106 5.46 -9.72 4.63
CA ALA A 106 5.70 -10.18 6.00
C ALA A 106 5.25 -9.15 7.06
N LYS A 107 5.57 -7.87 6.89
CA LYS A 107 5.14 -6.78 7.77
C LYS A 107 3.62 -6.66 7.84
N CYS A 108 2.95 -6.73 6.70
CA CYS A 108 1.49 -6.70 6.63
C CYS A 108 0.85 -8.03 7.02
N GLN A 109 1.62 -9.10 7.20
CA GLN A 109 1.13 -10.47 7.49
C GLN A 109 0.08 -10.94 6.49
N VAL A 110 0.32 -10.73 5.20
CA VAL A 110 -0.57 -11.11 4.10
C VAL A 110 0.18 -11.88 3.01
N ASP A 111 -0.55 -12.72 2.28
CA ASP A 111 0.01 -13.48 1.16
C ASP A 111 -0.02 -12.68 -0.16
N TYR A 112 -0.86 -11.64 -0.22
CA TYR A 112 -1.02 -10.79 -1.40
C TYR A 112 -1.49 -9.38 -1.05
N PHE A 113 -1.18 -8.43 -1.94
CA PHE A 113 -1.79 -7.11 -1.98
C PHE A 113 -2.90 -7.03 -3.04
N ASP A 114 -4.01 -6.38 -2.70
CA ASP A 114 -5.09 -6.13 -3.67
C ASP A 114 -4.69 -5.07 -4.68
N PHE A 115 -3.95 -4.07 -4.23
CA PHE A 115 -3.35 -3.03 -5.04
C PHE A 115 -1.89 -2.86 -4.62
N TYR A 116 -1.02 -2.81 -5.61
CA TYR A 116 0.38 -2.51 -5.35
C TYR A 116 0.86 -1.43 -6.32
N LEU A 117 1.48 -0.38 -5.78
CA LEU A 117 1.78 0.82 -6.55
C LEU A 117 3.30 1.04 -6.66
N CYS A 118 3.76 1.55 -7.81
CA CYS A 118 5.04 2.22 -7.85
C CYS A 118 4.91 3.55 -7.11
N HIS A 119 5.68 3.73 -6.03
CA HIS A 119 5.47 4.82 -5.08
C HIS A 119 6.05 6.12 -5.58
N SER A 120 5.25 7.20 -5.53
CA SER A 120 5.71 8.58 -5.72
C SER A 120 6.51 8.79 -7.01
N LEU A 121 5.98 8.30 -8.14
CA LEU A 121 6.65 8.46 -9.41
C LEU A 121 6.81 9.93 -9.77
N ASN A 122 8.02 10.25 -10.16
CA ASN A 122 8.49 11.43 -10.83
C ASN A 122 9.50 10.98 -11.90
N LYS A 123 10.12 11.89 -12.62
CA LYS A 123 11.08 11.55 -13.67
C LYS A 123 12.21 10.65 -13.15
N ASP A 124 12.87 11.02 -12.06
CA ASP A 124 14.03 10.30 -11.51
C ASP A 124 13.64 8.91 -11.00
N HIS A 125 12.50 8.81 -10.32
CA HIS A 125 11.99 7.53 -9.83
C HIS A 125 11.56 6.60 -10.98
N PHE A 126 11.06 7.18 -12.07
CA PHE A 126 10.71 6.40 -13.25
C PHE A 126 11.96 5.84 -13.94
N GLU A 127 12.99 6.65 -14.16
CA GLU A 127 14.29 6.20 -14.70
C GLU A 127 14.90 5.08 -13.84
N ARG A 128 14.80 5.20 -12.51
CA ARG A 128 15.26 4.17 -11.58
C ARG A 128 14.43 2.91 -11.66
N LEU A 129 13.11 3.04 -11.79
CA LEU A 129 12.19 1.93 -11.97
C LEU A 129 12.53 1.10 -13.21
N GLU A 130 12.83 1.76 -14.34
CA GLU A 130 13.27 1.12 -15.57
C GLU A 130 14.63 0.43 -15.39
N LYS A 131 15.62 1.14 -14.83
CA LYS A 131 16.97 0.62 -14.59
C LYS A 131 17.00 -0.63 -13.73
N LEU A 132 16.10 -0.74 -12.75
CA LEU A 132 16.00 -1.88 -11.82
C LEU A 132 14.96 -2.92 -12.25
N HIS A 133 14.45 -2.84 -13.47
CA HIS A 133 13.43 -3.75 -14.02
C HIS A 133 12.25 -4.01 -13.07
N VAL A 134 11.87 -2.98 -12.26
CA VAL A 134 10.85 -3.09 -11.22
C VAL A 134 9.51 -3.50 -11.81
N TYR A 135 9.14 -2.96 -12.96
CA TYR A 135 7.88 -3.30 -13.62
C TYR A 135 7.80 -4.78 -13.97
N ASP A 136 8.87 -5.35 -14.50
CA ASP A 136 8.93 -6.79 -14.86
C ASP A 136 8.81 -7.66 -13.62
N PHE A 137 9.50 -7.29 -12.54
CA PHE A 137 9.37 -7.96 -11.25
C PHE A 137 7.91 -7.92 -10.76
N LEU A 138 7.28 -6.75 -10.74
CA LEU A 138 5.89 -6.60 -10.27
C LEU A 138 4.89 -7.35 -11.15
N GLN A 139 5.11 -7.43 -12.46
CA GLN A 139 4.30 -8.25 -13.35
C GLN A 139 4.45 -9.75 -13.04
N ARG A 140 5.66 -10.20 -12.70
CA ARG A 140 5.89 -11.58 -12.23
C ARG A 140 5.11 -11.84 -10.93
N MET A 141 5.19 -10.94 -9.94
CA MET A 141 4.43 -11.06 -8.68
C MET A 141 2.92 -11.06 -8.91
N LYS A 142 2.45 -10.34 -9.92
CA LYS A 142 1.04 -10.37 -10.32
C LYS A 142 0.65 -11.73 -10.94
N LYS A 143 1.48 -12.31 -11.78
CA LYS A 143 1.25 -13.66 -12.34
C LYS A 143 1.23 -14.74 -11.25
N GLU A 144 2.08 -14.59 -10.23
CA GLU A 144 2.13 -15.47 -9.06
C GLU A 144 0.97 -15.25 -8.07
N GLY A 145 0.10 -14.27 -8.30
CA GLY A 145 -1.05 -13.97 -7.45
C GLY A 145 -0.74 -13.16 -6.20
N LYS A 146 0.51 -12.76 -6.00
CA LYS A 146 0.94 -11.90 -4.87
C LYS A 146 0.50 -10.44 -5.01
N ILE A 147 0.18 -10.01 -6.21
CA ILE A 147 -0.40 -8.71 -6.53
C ILE A 147 -1.64 -8.92 -7.39
N ARG A 148 -2.77 -8.37 -7.01
CA ARG A 148 -3.98 -8.44 -7.81
C ARG A 148 -4.06 -7.31 -8.85
N ARG A 149 -3.67 -6.08 -8.48
CA ARG A 149 -3.74 -4.90 -9.34
C ARG A 149 -2.50 -4.05 -9.18
N LEU A 150 -1.88 -3.70 -10.31
CA LEU A 150 -0.73 -2.78 -10.36
C LEU A 150 -1.19 -1.37 -10.70
N GLY A 151 -0.51 -0.39 -10.14
CA GLY A 151 -0.68 1.01 -10.40
C GLY A 151 0.54 1.82 -9.98
N PHE A 152 0.36 3.11 -9.87
CA PHE A 152 1.39 4.02 -9.38
C PHE A 152 0.76 5.19 -8.63
N SER A 153 1.52 5.82 -7.75
CA SER A 153 1.24 7.17 -7.25
C SER A 153 2.21 8.13 -7.93
N PHE A 154 1.73 9.33 -8.25
CA PHE A 154 2.47 10.28 -9.06
C PHE A 154 2.62 11.62 -8.34
N HIS A 155 3.83 12.16 -8.32
CA HIS A 155 4.19 13.41 -7.66
C HIS A 155 5.14 14.23 -8.52
N ASP A 156 4.68 14.64 -9.69
CA ASP A 156 5.42 15.50 -10.61
C ASP A 156 4.43 16.37 -11.41
N LYS A 157 4.95 17.15 -12.36
CA LYS A 157 4.13 17.98 -13.24
C LYS A 157 3.35 17.13 -14.23
N PRO A 158 2.16 17.58 -14.68
CA PRO A 158 1.33 16.84 -15.63
C PRO A 158 2.04 16.45 -16.93
N GLU A 159 3.01 17.27 -17.37
CA GLU A 159 3.79 17.03 -18.59
C GLU A 159 4.69 15.80 -18.51
N VAL A 160 5.11 15.43 -17.29
CA VAL A 160 5.93 14.23 -17.04
C VAL A 160 5.09 12.94 -17.06
N LEU A 161 3.78 13.05 -16.86
CA LEU A 161 2.86 11.91 -16.87
C LEU A 161 2.46 11.48 -18.30
N ARG A 162 2.70 12.31 -19.29
CA ARG A 162 2.35 12.07 -20.71
C ARG A 162 3.44 11.36 -21.45
#